data_20ebdb820a61968bbfb52ad2917a9702
#
_entry.id   20ebdb820a61968bbfb52ad2917a9702
#
_cell.length_a   1.000
_cell.length_b   1.000
_cell.length_c   1.000
_cell.angle_alpha   90.00
_cell.angle_beta   90.00
_cell.angle_gamma   90.00
#
_symmetry.space_group_name_H-M   'P 1'
#
loop_
_entity.id
_entity.type
_entity.pdbx_description
1 polymer ?
#
loop_
_entity_poly.entity_id
_entity_poly.type
_entity_poly.pdbx_seq_one_letter_code
_entity_poly.pdbx_strand_id
1 'polypeptide(L)'
;MMAGRGAGQPGAAGGPARHIPVLAPQVVNFLNPRDGGLIVDGTFGAGGYSRAILAAADCRVIGIDRDQTAIARGADLVESAGGRLTLVEDRFSALATIVAAGEVDGVVFDLGVSSMQLDTAERGFSFRLDGALDMRMEAAGPSAADVVARASERDLAVVIATLGEERHARAVARAIVAARARQPITTTTQLAEIVAHVVHTKPGDIHPATRTFQALRLLVNDELGELERGLVAAERVLRPGGRLVVVAFHSLEDRIVKAFLVSRGAARPGSRHGPPVASVPATFETLTRRPVTPDTNEIAANPRARSAKLRAGQRTSASARTDPPPTTRFPALAELLEARP
;
A
#
# COMPACT_ATOMS: atom_id res chain seq x y z
N MET A 1 -48.93 -18.16 40.55
CA MET A 1 -48.18 -17.19 41.37
C MET A 1 -46.72 -17.18 40.91
N MET A 2 -46.20 -15.97 40.70
CA MET A 2 -44.78 -15.58 40.56
C MET A 2 -44.06 -15.96 39.25
N ALA A 3 -43.97 -15.15 38.33
CA ALA A 3 -43.11 -14.10 37.77
C ALA A 3 -41.59 -14.32 38.03
N GLY A 4 -40.84 -14.68 36.99
CA GLY A 4 -39.40 -14.71 36.93
C GLY A 4 -38.91 -13.78 35.80
N ARG A 5 -38.28 -12.66 36.19
CA ARG A 5 -37.81 -11.60 35.35
C ARG A 5 -36.61 -12.04 34.48
N GLY A 6 -36.70 -11.84 33.17
CA GLY A 6 -35.55 -11.92 32.28
C GLY A 6 -34.62 -10.72 32.50
N ALA A 7 -33.36 -11.01 32.84
CA ALA A 7 -32.30 -10.03 32.87
C ALA A 7 -31.84 -9.71 31.42
N GLY A 8 -32.10 -8.48 30.97
CA GLY A 8 -31.57 -7.98 29.72
C GLY A 8 -30.05 -7.84 29.82
N GLN A 9 -29.35 -8.40 28.85
CA GLN A 9 -27.93 -8.09 28.64
C GLN A 9 -27.78 -6.65 28.17
N PRO A 10 -26.84 -5.87 28.73
CA PRO A 10 -26.56 -4.54 28.23
C PRO A 10 -25.86 -4.68 26.86
N GLY A 11 -26.48 -4.06 25.83
CA GLY A 11 -25.88 -3.93 24.53
C GLY A 11 -24.53 -3.21 24.63
N ALA A 12 -23.49 -3.83 24.09
CA ALA A 12 -22.19 -3.23 23.94
C ALA A 12 -22.33 -2.01 23.00
N ALA A 13 -22.20 -0.81 23.55
CA ALA A 13 -22.05 0.42 22.79
C ALA A 13 -20.75 0.31 22.01
N GLY A 14 -20.85 0.09 20.69
CA GLY A 14 -19.72 0.07 19.77
C GLY A 14 -19.16 1.49 19.61
N GLY A 15 -18.14 1.82 20.41
CA GLY A 15 -17.25 2.94 20.10
C GLY A 15 -16.49 2.62 18.80
N PRO A 16 -15.99 3.65 18.09
CA PRO A 16 -15.22 3.43 16.87
C PRO A 16 -14.06 2.48 17.18
N ALA A 17 -14.03 1.34 16.49
CA ALA A 17 -13.00 0.33 16.68
C ALA A 17 -11.63 1.01 16.54
N ARG A 18 -10.82 1.00 17.61
CA ARG A 18 -9.44 1.53 17.56
C ARG A 18 -8.71 0.79 16.46
N HIS A 19 -8.38 1.53 15.39
CA HIS A 19 -7.60 0.99 14.28
C HIS A 19 -6.21 0.62 14.82
N ILE A 20 -5.97 -0.68 14.98
CA ILE A 20 -4.65 -1.20 15.37
C ILE A 20 -3.85 -1.33 14.07
N PRO A 21 -2.75 -0.58 13.90
CA PRO A 21 -1.93 -0.69 12.71
C PRO A 21 -1.31 -2.09 12.61
N VAL A 22 -1.29 -2.64 11.41
CA VAL A 22 -0.83 -4.01 11.15
C VAL A 22 0.66 -4.14 11.47
N LEU A 23 1.05 -5.21 12.19
CA LEU A 23 2.44 -5.48 12.58
C LEU A 23 3.12 -4.31 13.33
N ALA A 24 2.37 -3.47 14.05
CA ALA A 24 2.91 -2.26 14.68
C ALA A 24 4.09 -2.54 15.62
N PRO A 25 4.09 -3.56 16.50
CA PRO A 25 5.25 -3.88 17.33
C PRO A 25 6.48 -4.24 16.49
N GLN A 26 6.30 -5.00 15.40
CA GLN A 26 7.38 -5.40 14.51
C GLN A 26 7.92 -4.22 13.72
N VAL A 27 7.04 -3.33 13.23
CA VAL A 27 7.43 -2.09 12.55
C VAL A 27 8.32 -1.24 13.46
N VAL A 28 7.89 -0.96 14.69
CA VAL A 28 8.66 -0.17 15.68
C VAL A 28 10.00 -0.86 16.00
N ASN A 29 9.99 -2.19 16.19
CA ASN A 29 11.22 -2.94 16.46
C ASN A 29 12.23 -2.86 15.31
N PHE A 30 11.79 -3.00 14.05
CA PHE A 30 12.69 -2.90 12.89
C PHE A 30 13.11 -1.47 12.60
N LEU A 31 12.24 -0.46 12.78
CA LEU A 31 12.62 0.95 12.68
C LEU A 31 13.61 1.36 13.76
N ASN A 32 13.47 0.80 14.96
CA ASN A 32 14.33 1.07 16.11
C ASN A 32 14.50 2.58 16.37
N PRO A 33 13.38 3.33 16.57
CA PRO A 33 13.42 4.76 16.80
C PRO A 33 14.27 5.09 18.04
N ARG A 34 14.98 6.23 18.01
CA ARG A 34 15.85 6.69 19.08
C ARG A 34 15.54 8.13 19.42
N ASP A 35 15.81 8.53 20.64
CA ASP A 35 15.66 9.92 21.08
C ASP A 35 16.49 10.86 20.20
N GLY A 36 15.89 12.00 19.85
CA GLY A 36 16.45 12.96 18.92
C GLY A 36 16.42 12.55 17.44
N GLY A 37 15.97 11.33 17.11
CA GLY A 37 15.92 10.81 15.75
C GLY A 37 14.83 11.46 14.89
N LEU A 38 14.95 11.31 13.56
CA LEU A 38 13.95 11.71 12.57
C LEU A 38 13.44 10.48 11.80
N ILE A 39 12.15 10.21 11.92
CA ILE A 39 11.48 9.11 11.21
C ILE A 39 10.49 9.68 10.19
N VAL A 40 10.38 9.06 9.02
CA VAL A 40 9.34 9.37 8.05
C VAL A 40 8.34 8.22 7.98
N ASP A 41 7.08 8.54 8.21
CA ASP A 41 5.92 7.71 7.92
C ASP A 41 5.36 8.16 6.57
N GLY A 42 5.75 7.46 5.49
CA GLY A 42 5.40 7.85 4.12
C GLY A 42 3.97 7.52 3.72
N THR A 43 3.20 6.89 4.62
CA THR A 43 1.81 6.45 4.39
C THR A 43 0.99 6.68 5.66
N PHE A 44 0.89 7.95 6.05
CA PHE A 44 0.37 8.35 7.36
C PHE A 44 -1.02 7.77 7.69
N GLY A 45 -1.96 7.78 6.73
CA GLY A 45 -3.30 7.23 6.88
C GLY A 45 -4.05 7.78 8.12
N ALA A 46 -4.31 6.90 9.09
CA ALA A 46 -4.91 7.26 10.37
C ALA A 46 -3.88 7.60 11.48
N GLY A 47 -2.58 7.68 11.13
CA GLY A 47 -1.50 8.00 12.06
C GLY A 47 -1.14 6.87 13.02
N GLY A 48 -1.46 5.63 12.67
CA GLY A 48 -1.25 4.49 13.54
C GLY A 48 0.23 4.23 13.83
N TYR A 49 1.06 4.17 12.80
CA TYR A 49 2.51 4.01 12.96
C TYR A 49 3.16 5.25 13.54
N SER A 50 2.81 6.44 13.08
CA SER A 50 3.31 7.70 13.66
C SER A 50 3.09 7.76 15.16
N ARG A 51 1.91 7.38 15.65
CA ARG A 51 1.58 7.29 17.09
C ARG A 51 2.46 6.27 17.82
N ALA A 52 2.63 5.08 17.24
CA ALA A 52 3.44 4.02 17.85
C ALA A 52 4.92 4.40 17.91
N ILE A 53 5.45 5.07 16.89
CA ILE A 53 6.83 5.56 16.82
C ILE A 53 7.07 6.65 17.86
N LEU A 54 6.17 7.66 17.96
CA LEU A 54 6.26 8.75 18.94
C LEU A 54 6.13 8.28 20.40
N ALA A 55 5.44 7.16 20.63
CA ALA A 55 5.35 6.52 21.95
C ALA A 55 6.60 5.71 22.30
N ALA A 56 7.37 5.25 21.31
CA ALA A 56 8.54 4.39 21.53
C ALA A 56 9.83 5.17 21.84
N ALA A 57 9.95 6.43 21.41
CA ALA A 57 11.13 7.28 21.64
C ALA A 57 10.76 8.77 21.59
N ASP A 58 11.61 9.61 22.17
CA ASP A 58 11.51 11.07 22.02
C ASP A 58 12.13 11.53 20.70
N CYS A 59 11.46 11.14 19.59
CA CYS A 59 11.87 11.39 18.23
C CYS A 59 10.89 12.34 17.51
N ARG A 60 11.28 12.82 16.33
CA ARG A 60 10.42 13.57 15.42
C ARG A 60 9.90 12.66 14.32
N VAL A 61 8.66 12.89 13.88
CA VAL A 61 8.03 12.16 12.78
C VAL A 61 7.53 13.14 11.72
N ILE A 62 7.82 12.85 10.46
CA ILE A 62 7.17 13.47 9.31
C ILE A 62 6.22 12.44 8.75
N GLY A 63 4.91 12.72 8.82
CA GLY A 63 3.86 11.90 8.20
C GLY A 63 3.52 12.45 6.82
N ILE A 64 3.58 11.62 5.80
CA ILE A 64 3.24 11.98 4.42
C ILE A 64 2.01 11.17 4.02
N ASP A 65 1.03 11.83 3.40
CA ASP A 65 -0.09 11.15 2.76
C ASP A 65 -0.59 11.98 1.58
N ARG A 66 -0.97 11.30 0.51
CA ARG A 66 -1.57 11.92 -0.68
C ARG A 66 -3.07 12.17 -0.53
N ASP A 67 -3.72 11.55 0.47
CA ASP A 67 -5.14 11.73 0.78
C ASP A 67 -5.32 12.89 1.75
N GLN A 68 -5.82 14.02 1.23
CA GLN A 68 -6.10 15.21 2.03
C GLN A 68 -6.99 14.92 3.25
N THR A 69 -7.87 13.92 3.15
CA THR A 69 -8.73 13.51 4.26
C THR A 69 -7.93 12.91 5.41
N ALA A 70 -6.85 12.17 5.10
CA ALA A 70 -5.95 11.61 6.10
C ALA A 70 -5.18 12.72 6.82
N ILE A 71 -4.65 13.68 6.07
CA ILE A 71 -3.94 14.85 6.62
C ILE A 71 -4.86 15.66 7.53
N ALA A 72 -6.07 15.99 7.08
CA ALA A 72 -7.03 16.76 7.88
C ALA A 72 -7.39 16.07 9.21
N ARG A 73 -7.58 14.75 9.20
CA ARG A 73 -7.88 13.95 10.41
C ARG A 73 -6.68 13.77 11.35
N GLY A 74 -5.47 14.04 10.88
CA GLY A 74 -4.26 13.94 11.67
C GLY A 74 -4.04 15.12 12.63
N ALA A 75 -4.85 16.20 12.55
CA ALA A 75 -4.66 17.44 13.32
C ALA A 75 -4.56 17.20 14.83
N ASP A 76 -5.46 16.39 15.41
CA ASP A 76 -5.45 16.08 16.85
C ASP A 76 -4.15 15.37 17.27
N LEU A 77 -3.60 14.50 16.40
CA LEU A 77 -2.34 13.83 16.67
C LEU A 77 -1.16 14.80 16.61
N VAL A 78 -1.16 15.75 15.67
CA VAL A 78 -0.14 16.81 15.56
C VAL A 78 -0.15 17.65 16.83
N GLU A 79 -1.32 18.08 17.30
CA GLU A 79 -1.45 18.86 18.54
C GLU A 79 -0.91 18.08 19.75
N SER A 80 -1.36 16.83 19.91
CA SER A 80 -0.94 15.98 21.04
C SER A 80 0.52 15.58 21.00
N ALA A 81 1.16 15.62 19.83
CA ALA A 81 2.57 15.29 19.66
C ALA A 81 3.51 16.42 20.13
N GLY A 82 3.00 17.61 20.48
CA GLY A 82 3.80 18.69 21.06
C GLY A 82 4.97 19.15 20.17
N GLY A 83 4.73 19.30 18.86
CA GLY A 83 5.73 19.70 17.88
C GLY A 83 6.62 18.58 17.33
N ARG A 84 6.43 17.35 17.75
CA ARG A 84 7.22 16.19 17.27
C ARG A 84 6.65 15.54 16.02
N LEU A 85 5.43 15.90 15.57
CA LEU A 85 4.80 15.41 14.34
C LEU A 85 4.54 16.56 13.38
N THR A 86 4.99 16.41 12.14
CA THR A 86 4.64 17.29 11.01
C THR A 86 3.94 16.46 9.94
N LEU A 87 2.82 16.95 9.39
CA LEU A 87 2.13 16.30 8.29
C LEU A 87 2.37 17.04 6.98
N VAL A 88 2.55 16.31 5.90
CA VAL A 88 2.77 16.81 4.55
C VAL A 88 1.80 16.11 3.61
N GLU A 89 0.98 16.90 2.88
CA GLU A 89 0.13 16.40 1.80
C GLU A 89 0.98 16.25 0.54
N ASP A 90 1.44 15.04 0.27
CA ASP A 90 2.20 14.71 -0.94
C ASP A 90 2.26 13.18 -1.12
N ARG A 91 2.81 12.75 -2.24
CA ARG A 91 3.16 11.36 -2.50
C ARG A 91 4.45 11.00 -1.78
N PHE A 92 4.57 9.79 -1.26
CA PHE A 92 5.80 9.37 -0.58
C PHE A 92 7.01 9.27 -1.53
N SER A 93 6.82 9.22 -2.86
CA SER A 93 7.91 9.35 -3.83
C SER A 93 8.57 10.74 -3.82
N ALA A 94 7.85 11.78 -3.35
CA ALA A 94 8.39 13.12 -3.18
C ALA A 94 9.28 13.26 -1.92
N LEU A 95 9.46 12.21 -1.14
CA LEU A 95 10.24 12.19 0.11
C LEU A 95 11.61 12.91 -0.01
N ALA A 96 12.31 12.72 -1.13
CA ALA A 96 13.61 13.35 -1.36
C ALA A 96 13.55 14.87 -1.65
N THR A 97 12.36 15.46 -1.82
CA THR A 97 12.13 16.90 -1.91
C THR A 97 11.65 17.49 -0.59
N ILE A 98 11.11 16.64 0.30
CA ILE A 98 10.58 17.02 1.62
C ILE A 98 11.71 17.02 2.66
N VAL A 99 12.64 16.06 2.56
CA VAL A 99 13.74 15.89 3.52
C VAL A 99 15.07 15.82 2.77
N ALA A 100 16.11 16.39 3.38
CA ALA A 100 17.45 16.38 2.80
C ALA A 100 18.06 14.96 2.80
N ALA A 101 19.01 14.75 1.88
CA ALA A 101 19.67 13.47 1.72
C ALA A 101 20.52 13.11 2.96
N GLY A 102 20.35 11.89 3.46
CA GLY A 102 21.14 11.36 4.58
C GLY A 102 20.78 11.90 5.96
N GLU A 103 19.59 12.49 6.13
CA GLU A 103 19.15 13.06 7.43
C GLU A 103 18.21 12.16 8.21
N VAL A 104 17.60 11.15 7.58
CA VAL A 104 16.51 10.36 8.16
C VAL A 104 17.04 9.08 8.81
N ASP A 105 16.60 8.82 10.05
CA ASP A 105 16.91 7.61 10.81
C ASP A 105 16.09 6.39 10.40
N GLY A 106 14.86 6.61 9.96
CA GLY A 106 13.97 5.54 9.54
C GLY A 106 12.88 6.01 8.59
N VAL A 107 12.52 5.14 7.66
CA VAL A 107 11.40 5.34 6.75
C VAL A 107 10.49 4.12 6.87
N VAL A 108 9.18 4.34 7.02
CA VAL A 108 8.16 3.29 6.96
C VAL A 108 7.15 3.58 5.86
N PHE A 109 6.77 2.52 5.14
CA PHE A 109 5.67 2.51 4.20
C PHE A 109 4.68 1.40 4.60
N ASP A 110 3.41 1.78 4.82
CA ASP A 110 2.25 0.89 4.98
C ASP A 110 1.44 0.93 3.68
N LEU A 111 1.71 -0.03 2.79
CA LEU A 111 1.20 0.04 1.43
C LEU A 111 -0.29 -0.30 1.34
N GLY A 112 -0.93 0.14 0.28
CA GLY A 112 -2.32 -0.13 -0.02
C GLY A 112 -3.27 0.98 0.40
N VAL A 113 -4.49 0.61 0.82
CA VAL A 113 -5.57 1.53 1.15
C VAL A 113 -5.85 1.56 2.64
N SER A 114 -6.16 2.73 3.16
CA SER A 114 -6.57 2.90 4.55
C SER A 114 -7.97 2.31 4.79
N SER A 115 -8.25 1.93 6.04
CA SER A 115 -9.60 1.50 6.43
C SER A 115 -10.64 2.56 6.14
N MET A 116 -10.29 3.84 6.27
CA MET A 116 -11.20 4.95 5.96
C MET A 116 -11.62 4.96 4.48
N GLN A 117 -10.69 4.71 3.57
CA GLN A 117 -10.97 4.62 2.14
C GLN A 117 -11.86 3.41 1.82
N LEU A 118 -11.63 2.26 2.47
CA LEU A 118 -12.43 1.05 2.26
C LEU A 118 -13.83 1.14 2.85
N ASP A 119 -14.01 1.87 3.94
CA ASP A 119 -15.27 1.95 4.69
C ASP A 119 -16.15 3.13 4.22
N THR A 120 -15.66 3.98 3.30
CA THR A 120 -16.39 5.08 2.68
C THR A 120 -16.86 4.67 1.28
N ALA A 121 -18.17 4.42 1.12
CA ALA A 121 -18.76 3.91 -0.13
C ALA A 121 -18.47 4.81 -1.34
N GLU A 122 -18.54 6.11 -1.14
CA GLU A 122 -18.37 7.14 -2.19
C GLU A 122 -16.95 7.15 -2.78
N ARG A 123 -15.96 6.60 -2.05
CA ARG A 123 -14.56 6.48 -2.51
C ARG A 123 -14.38 5.33 -3.50
N GLY A 124 -15.30 4.38 -3.59
CA GLY A 124 -15.29 3.31 -4.58
C GLY A 124 -14.22 2.22 -4.41
N PHE A 125 -13.49 2.17 -3.30
CA PHE A 125 -12.44 1.17 -3.07
C PHE A 125 -12.98 -0.22 -2.71
N SER A 126 -14.23 -0.30 -2.28
CA SER A 126 -14.88 -1.54 -1.83
C SER A 126 -16.18 -1.78 -2.59
N PHE A 127 -16.48 -3.02 -2.88
CA PHE A 127 -17.77 -3.46 -3.44
C PHE A 127 -18.70 -4.06 -2.37
N ARG A 128 -18.37 -3.92 -1.08
CA ARG A 128 -19.23 -4.36 0.02
C ARG A 128 -20.42 -3.43 0.23
N LEU A 129 -20.22 -2.17 -0.07
CA LEU A 129 -21.25 -1.13 -0.11
C LEU A 129 -21.28 -0.57 -1.53
N ASP A 130 -22.48 -0.29 -2.04
CA ASP A 130 -22.60 0.36 -3.33
C ASP A 130 -22.19 1.83 -3.24
N GLY A 131 -21.38 2.26 -4.21
CA GLY A 131 -20.87 3.63 -4.29
C GLY A 131 -20.33 3.93 -5.67
N ALA A 132 -19.92 5.18 -5.89
CA ALA A 132 -19.29 5.59 -7.14
C ALA A 132 -18.05 4.74 -7.44
N LEU A 133 -17.86 4.34 -8.69
CA LEU A 133 -16.67 3.60 -9.14
C LEU A 133 -15.49 4.58 -9.33
N ASP A 134 -15.02 5.17 -8.23
CA ASP A 134 -13.99 6.21 -8.25
C ASP A 134 -12.57 5.65 -8.10
N MET A 135 -12.23 5.10 -6.95
CA MET A 135 -10.94 4.51 -6.56
C MET A 135 -9.75 5.48 -6.52
N ARG A 136 -9.92 6.78 -6.68
CA ARG A 136 -8.82 7.75 -6.58
C ARG A 136 -8.46 7.99 -5.11
N MET A 137 -7.18 7.94 -4.78
CA MET A 137 -6.66 8.36 -3.47
C MET A 137 -6.59 9.89 -3.39
N GLU A 138 -6.19 10.54 -4.47
CA GLU A 138 -6.24 11.99 -4.68
C GLU A 138 -7.55 12.38 -5.36
N ALA A 139 -7.99 13.63 -5.18
CA ALA A 139 -9.24 14.11 -5.82
C ALA A 139 -9.10 14.37 -7.33
N ALA A 140 -7.90 14.26 -7.90
CA ALA A 140 -7.58 14.62 -9.27
C ALA A 140 -7.36 13.39 -10.17
N GLY A 141 -7.46 13.61 -11.48
CA GLY A 141 -7.17 12.59 -12.50
C GLY A 141 -8.37 11.69 -12.83
N PRO A 142 -8.17 10.73 -13.76
CA PRO A 142 -9.21 9.78 -14.17
C PRO A 142 -9.56 8.79 -13.06
N SER A 143 -10.86 8.49 -12.93
CA SER A 143 -11.41 7.50 -12.00
C SER A 143 -11.38 6.08 -12.58
N ALA A 144 -11.71 5.09 -11.76
CA ALA A 144 -11.91 3.71 -12.24
C ALA A 144 -13.09 3.62 -13.22
N ALA A 145 -14.12 4.43 -13.06
CA ALA A 145 -15.22 4.51 -14.03
C ALA A 145 -14.73 5.01 -15.40
N ASP A 146 -13.83 6.00 -15.42
CA ASP A 146 -13.23 6.49 -16.68
C ASP A 146 -12.40 5.40 -17.38
N VAL A 147 -11.62 4.62 -16.61
CA VAL A 147 -10.87 3.48 -17.14
C VAL A 147 -11.82 2.44 -17.74
N VAL A 148 -12.83 2.03 -17.00
CA VAL A 148 -13.84 1.07 -17.44
C VAL A 148 -14.60 1.56 -18.67
N ALA A 149 -14.91 2.86 -18.73
CA ALA A 149 -15.65 3.45 -19.85
C ALA A 149 -14.80 3.54 -21.13
N ARG A 150 -13.49 3.82 -21.03
CA ARG A 150 -12.66 4.24 -22.17
C ARG A 150 -11.62 3.23 -22.64
N ALA A 151 -11.05 2.43 -21.73
CA ALA A 151 -9.97 1.51 -22.09
C ALA A 151 -10.43 0.43 -23.08
N SER A 152 -9.57 0.02 -24.01
CA SER A 152 -9.88 -1.08 -24.96
C SER A 152 -10.03 -2.42 -24.23
N GLU A 153 -10.71 -3.41 -24.87
CA GLU A 153 -10.80 -4.78 -24.32
C GLU A 153 -9.42 -5.37 -24.06
N ARG A 154 -8.48 -5.13 -24.99
CA ARG A 154 -7.09 -5.60 -24.88
C ARG A 154 -6.39 -4.99 -23.67
N ASP A 155 -6.53 -3.69 -23.48
CA ASP A 155 -5.84 -2.97 -22.39
C ASP A 155 -6.44 -3.34 -21.04
N LEU A 156 -7.78 -3.44 -20.94
CA LEU A 156 -8.43 -3.95 -19.74
C LEU A 156 -7.96 -5.35 -19.38
N ALA A 157 -7.83 -6.24 -20.38
CA ALA A 157 -7.34 -7.60 -20.16
C ALA A 157 -5.88 -7.60 -19.66
N VAL A 158 -5.02 -6.74 -20.21
CA VAL A 158 -3.62 -6.59 -19.75
C VAL A 158 -3.57 -6.08 -18.32
N VAL A 159 -4.31 -5.03 -18.01
CA VAL A 159 -4.40 -4.45 -16.65
C VAL A 159 -4.87 -5.50 -15.64
N ILE A 160 -6.00 -6.15 -15.90
CA ILE A 160 -6.60 -7.14 -15.00
C ILE A 160 -5.68 -8.36 -14.82
N ALA A 161 -4.99 -8.80 -15.87
CA ALA A 161 -4.04 -9.91 -15.79
C ALA A 161 -2.78 -9.53 -15.01
N THR A 162 -2.20 -8.34 -15.27
CA THR A 162 -0.89 -7.94 -14.74
C THR A 162 -0.99 -7.41 -13.32
N LEU A 163 -1.94 -6.51 -13.07
CA LEU A 163 -2.10 -5.84 -11.77
C LEU A 163 -3.04 -6.60 -10.83
N GLY A 164 -4.01 -7.34 -11.36
CA GLY A 164 -4.92 -8.19 -10.58
C GLY A 164 -4.43 -9.62 -10.39
N GLU A 165 -3.47 -10.08 -11.17
CA GLU A 165 -3.07 -11.49 -11.25
C GLU A 165 -4.30 -12.40 -11.52
N GLU A 166 -5.28 -11.91 -12.31
CA GLU A 166 -6.52 -12.60 -12.61
C GLU A 166 -6.37 -13.50 -13.85
N ARG A 167 -6.63 -14.79 -13.68
CA ARG A 167 -6.49 -15.79 -14.76
C ARG A 167 -7.56 -15.64 -15.84
N HIS A 168 -8.75 -15.15 -15.48
CA HIS A 168 -9.88 -14.93 -16.38
C HIS A 168 -9.93 -13.53 -16.97
N ALA A 169 -8.83 -12.77 -16.93
CA ALA A 169 -8.74 -11.37 -17.30
C ALA A 169 -9.37 -11.03 -18.66
N ARG A 170 -9.15 -11.87 -19.69
CA ARG A 170 -9.74 -11.66 -21.03
C ARG A 170 -11.25 -11.79 -21.03
N ALA A 171 -11.79 -12.76 -20.29
CA ALA A 171 -13.24 -12.95 -20.20
C ALA A 171 -13.89 -11.82 -19.40
N VAL A 172 -13.24 -11.35 -18.32
CA VAL A 172 -13.68 -10.19 -17.53
C VAL A 172 -13.66 -8.92 -18.40
N ALA A 173 -12.58 -8.64 -19.12
CA ALA A 173 -12.48 -7.48 -20.00
C ALA A 173 -13.59 -7.47 -21.06
N ARG A 174 -13.83 -8.60 -21.72
CA ARG A 174 -14.93 -8.75 -22.69
C ARG A 174 -16.29 -8.49 -22.07
N ALA A 175 -16.56 -9.02 -20.86
CA ALA A 175 -17.81 -8.78 -20.15
C ALA A 175 -18.03 -7.31 -19.80
N ILE A 176 -16.96 -6.62 -19.35
CA ILE A 176 -16.98 -5.18 -19.08
C ILE A 176 -17.33 -4.40 -20.35
N VAL A 177 -16.64 -4.67 -21.47
CA VAL A 177 -16.89 -3.97 -22.75
C VAL A 177 -18.31 -4.23 -23.26
N ALA A 178 -18.79 -5.46 -23.18
CA ALA A 178 -20.16 -5.81 -23.57
C ALA A 178 -21.21 -5.13 -22.66
N ALA A 179 -20.96 -5.02 -21.38
CA ALA A 179 -21.87 -4.39 -20.43
C ALA A 179 -21.93 -2.86 -20.64
N ARG A 180 -20.77 -2.18 -20.75
CA ARG A 180 -20.73 -0.72 -20.96
C ARG A 180 -21.34 -0.26 -22.27
N ALA A 181 -21.36 -1.12 -23.30
CA ALA A 181 -22.03 -0.85 -24.57
C ALA A 181 -23.57 -0.78 -24.44
N ARG A 182 -24.14 -1.37 -23.38
CA ARG A 182 -25.57 -1.34 -23.09
C ARG A 182 -25.93 -0.22 -22.13
N GLN A 183 -25.12 -0.04 -21.08
CA GLN A 183 -25.33 0.95 -20.03
C GLN A 183 -23.98 1.31 -19.41
N PRO A 184 -23.70 2.59 -19.09
CA PRO A 184 -22.50 3.02 -18.36
C PRO A 184 -22.35 2.27 -17.03
N ILE A 185 -21.13 1.85 -16.73
CA ILE A 185 -20.78 1.21 -15.47
C ILE A 185 -20.22 2.30 -14.55
N THR A 186 -21.01 2.73 -13.58
CA THR A 186 -20.71 3.89 -12.73
C THR A 186 -20.60 3.55 -11.26
N THR A 187 -21.03 2.33 -10.84
CA THR A 187 -21.00 1.94 -9.44
C THR A 187 -20.17 0.69 -9.20
N THR A 188 -19.73 0.54 -7.96
CA THR A 188 -18.93 -0.60 -7.52
C THR A 188 -19.70 -1.91 -7.63
N THR A 189 -20.99 -1.92 -7.29
CA THR A 189 -21.86 -3.10 -7.38
C THR A 189 -22.03 -3.55 -8.81
N GLN A 190 -22.31 -2.63 -9.76
CA GLN A 190 -22.42 -2.97 -11.18
C GLN A 190 -21.17 -3.70 -11.70
N LEU A 191 -19.98 -3.17 -11.42
CA LEU A 191 -18.72 -3.81 -11.82
C LEU A 191 -18.54 -5.16 -11.15
N ALA A 192 -18.80 -5.26 -9.84
CA ALA A 192 -18.64 -6.50 -9.08
C ALA A 192 -19.55 -7.62 -9.61
N GLU A 193 -20.81 -7.31 -9.96
CA GLU A 193 -21.76 -8.25 -10.54
C GLU A 193 -21.30 -8.74 -11.92
N ILE A 194 -20.84 -7.83 -12.80
CA ILE A 194 -20.31 -8.20 -14.13
C ILE A 194 -19.14 -9.19 -13.98
N VAL A 195 -18.23 -8.94 -13.05
CA VAL A 195 -17.09 -9.83 -12.82
C VAL A 195 -17.54 -11.17 -12.23
N ALA A 196 -18.47 -11.17 -11.28
CA ALA A 196 -18.98 -12.39 -10.63
C ALA A 196 -19.71 -13.32 -11.61
N HIS A 197 -20.31 -12.80 -12.68
CA HIS A 197 -20.91 -13.63 -13.74
C HIS A 197 -19.85 -14.41 -14.56
N VAL A 198 -18.59 -13.96 -14.55
CA VAL A 198 -17.50 -14.57 -15.34
C VAL A 198 -16.56 -15.40 -14.47
N VAL A 199 -16.24 -14.89 -13.29
CA VAL A 199 -15.27 -15.50 -12.37
C VAL A 199 -16.04 -16.26 -11.29
N HIS A 200 -15.90 -17.57 -11.28
CA HIS A 200 -16.52 -18.42 -10.27
C HIS A 200 -15.51 -18.82 -9.20
N THR A 201 -15.85 -18.59 -7.95
CA THR A 201 -15.02 -18.94 -6.78
C THR A 201 -15.74 -19.98 -5.91
N LYS A 202 -14.97 -20.79 -5.17
CA LYS A 202 -15.53 -21.75 -4.22
C LYS A 202 -15.94 -21.03 -2.92
N PRO A 203 -16.88 -21.59 -2.14
CA PRO A 203 -17.16 -21.09 -0.80
C PRO A 203 -15.87 -21.01 0.04
N GLY A 204 -15.62 -19.85 0.64
CA GLY A 204 -14.40 -19.59 1.44
C GLY A 204 -13.24 -18.97 0.66
N ASP A 205 -13.28 -18.94 -0.68
CA ASP A 205 -12.31 -18.19 -1.48
C ASP A 205 -12.56 -16.67 -1.39
N ILE A 206 -11.60 -15.90 -1.92
CA ILE A 206 -11.77 -14.44 -2.08
C ILE A 206 -12.91 -14.16 -3.08
N HIS A 207 -13.60 -13.05 -2.87
CA HIS A 207 -14.69 -12.63 -3.76
C HIS A 207 -14.20 -12.50 -5.22
N PRO A 208 -14.98 -12.92 -6.24
CA PRO A 208 -14.58 -12.89 -7.65
C PRO A 208 -14.05 -11.54 -8.12
N ALA A 209 -14.65 -10.44 -7.69
CA ALA A 209 -14.28 -9.09 -8.10
C ALA A 209 -12.98 -8.57 -7.46
N THR A 210 -12.46 -9.20 -6.41
CA THR A 210 -11.33 -8.67 -5.62
C THR A 210 -10.12 -8.33 -6.49
N ARG A 211 -9.74 -9.22 -7.40
CA ARG A 211 -8.57 -9.04 -8.27
C ARG A 211 -8.77 -7.94 -9.32
N THR A 212 -9.98 -7.83 -9.87
CA THR A 212 -10.32 -6.77 -10.82
C THR A 212 -10.32 -5.40 -10.12
N PHE A 213 -10.87 -5.30 -8.91
CA PHE A 213 -10.83 -4.08 -8.11
C PHE A 213 -9.40 -3.70 -7.73
N GLN A 214 -8.57 -4.67 -7.30
CA GLN A 214 -7.15 -4.44 -7.08
C GLN A 214 -6.46 -3.90 -8.32
N ALA A 215 -6.70 -4.49 -9.50
CA ALA A 215 -6.07 -4.07 -10.75
C ALA A 215 -6.40 -2.62 -11.11
N LEU A 216 -7.68 -2.24 -11.02
CA LEU A 216 -8.13 -0.88 -11.31
C LEU A 216 -7.56 0.12 -10.29
N ARG A 217 -7.56 -0.22 -9.00
CA ARG A 217 -7.02 0.61 -7.93
C ARG A 217 -5.53 0.90 -8.15
N LEU A 218 -4.74 -0.16 -8.40
CA LEU A 218 -3.31 -0.05 -8.65
C LEU A 218 -3.00 0.82 -9.88
N LEU A 219 -3.83 0.70 -10.93
CA LEU A 219 -3.69 1.49 -12.16
C LEU A 219 -4.03 2.96 -11.93
N VAL A 220 -5.23 3.25 -11.35
CA VAL A 220 -5.74 4.62 -11.14
C VAL A 220 -4.78 5.44 -10.29
N ASN A 221 -4.17 4.80 -9.28
CA ASN A 221 -3.30 5.48 -8.33
C ASN A 221 -1.81 5.35 -8.63
N ASP A 222 -1.42 4.65 -9.71
CA ASP A 222 0.00 4.34 -10.04
C ASP A 222 0.77 3.78 -8.82
N GLU A 223 0.11 2.91 -8.02
CA GLU A 223 0.63 2.49 -6.72
C GLU A 223 2.00 1.77 -6.83
N LEU A 224 2.19 0.94 -7.85
CA LEU A 224 3.45 0.20 -8.02
C LEU A 224 4.58 1.09 -8.51
N GLY A 225 4.32 2.02 -9.45
CA GLY A 225 5.30 3.01 -9.88
C GLY A 225 5.67 3.97 -8.76
N GLU A 226 4.68 4.38 -7.96
CA GLU A 226 4.88 5.18 -6.76
C GLU A 226 5.79 4.46 -5.75
N LEU A 227 5.57 3.15 -5.53
CA LEU A 227 6.41 2.34 -4.66
C LEU A 227 7.85 2.27 -5.17
N GLU A 228 8.07 2.06 -6.46
CA GLU A 228 9.43 2.01 -7.02
C GLU A 228 10.17 3.33 -6.80
N ARG A 229 9.53 4.46 -7.09
CA ARG A 229 10.10 5.80 -6.88
C ARG A 229 10.32 6.09 -5.38
N GLY A 230 9.36 5.73 -4.54
CA GLY A 230 9.43 5.91 -3.08
C GLY A 230 10.58 5.13 -2.44
N LEU A 231 10.85 3.90 -2.89
CA LEU A 231 11.98 3.10 -2.42
C LEU A 231 13.33 3.76 -2.77
N VAL A 232 13.47 4.30 -3.98
CA VAL A 232 14.67 5.05 -4.39
C VAL A 232 14.81 6.35 -3.58
N ALA A 233 13.71 7.06 -3.35
CA ALA A 233 13.70 8.27 -2.53
C ALA A 233 14.08 7.96 -1.07
N ALA A 234 13.55 6.86 -0.49
CA ALA A 234 13.91 6.41 0.86
C ALA A 234 15.41 6.06 0.97
N GLU A 235 15.98 5.38 -0.04
CA GLU A 235 17.42 5.09 -0.08
C GLU A 235 18.26 6.38 0.00
N ARG A 236 17.82 7.45 -0.68
CA ARG A 236 18.53 8.73 -0.76
C ARG A 236 18.50 9.49 0.55
N VAL A 237 17.36 9.51 1.26
CA VAL A 237 17.19 10.32 2.48
C VAL A 237 17.69 9.62 3.74
N LEU A 238 17.74 8.28 3.74
CA LEU A 238 18.24 7.50 4.87
C LEU A 238 19.74 7.72 5.07
N ARG A 239 20.13 8.07 6.31
CA ARG A 239 21.55 8.11 6.70
C ARG A 239 22.15 6.71 6.80
N PRO A 240 23.49 6.56 6.81
CA PRO A 240 24.12 5.29 7.15
C PRO A 240 23.61 4.77 8.52
N GLY A 241 23.23 3.50 8.58
CA GLY A 241 22.57 2.88 9.74
C GLY A 241 21.07 3.13 9.85
N GLY A 242 20.49 4.03 9.04
CA GLY A 242 19.05 4.27 8.97
C GLY A 242 18.28 3.04 8.47
N ARG A 243 17.00 2.95 8.82
CA ARG A 243 16.16 1.77 8.61
C ARG A 243 15.02 2.04 7.64
N LEU A 244 14.86 1.17 6.64
CA LEU A 244 13.68 1.11 5.78
C LEU A 244 12.81 -0.06 6.20
N VAL A 245 11.54 0.19 6.49
CA VAL A 245 10.54 -0.83 6.82
C VAL A 245 9.35 -0.67 5.88
N VAL A 246 8.94 -1.75 5.23
CA VAL A 246 7.81 -1.74 4.30
C VAL A 246 6.86 -2.87 4.63
N VAL A 247 5.58 -2.54 4.80
CA VAL A 247 4.48 -3.50 4.96
C VAL A 247 3.69 -3.53 3.66
N ALA A 248 3.63 -4.70 3.03
CA ALA A 248 2.96 -4.97 1.77
C ALA A 248 1.74 -5.88 2.00
N PHE A 249 0.67 -5.72 1.22
CA PHE A 249 -0.57 -6.51 1.37
C PHE A 249 -0.85 -7.43 0.19
N HIS A 250 -0.12 -7.32 -0.90
CA HIS A 250 -0.25 -8.25 -2.03
C HIS A 250 1.11 -8.62 -2.63
N SER A 251 1.08 -9.63 -3.51
CA SER A 251 2.26 -10.27 -4.11
C SER A 251 3.13 -9.32 -4.93
N LEU A 252 2.52 -8.37 -5.65
CA LEU A 252 3.26 -7.44 -6.52
C LEU A 252 4.09 -6.46 -5.69
N GLU A 253 3.51 -5.87 -4.64
CA GLU A 253 4.24 -5.00 -3.70
C GLU A 253 5.41 -5.74 -3.06
N ASP A 254 5.14 -6.92 -2.46
CA ASP A 254 6.19 -7.74 -1.82
C ASP A 254 7.33 -8.09 -2.78
N ARG A 255 7.00 -8.35 -4.06
CA ARG A 255 7.97 -8.64 -5.13
C ARG A 255 8.87 -7.45 -5.42
N ILE A 256 8.31 -6.24 -5.53
CA ILE A 256 9.05 -4.99 -5.75
C ILE A 256 10.00 -4.71 -4.59
N VAL A 257 9.50 -4.74 -3.35
CA VAL A 257 10.30 -4.51 -2.15
C VAL A 257 11.42 -5.52 -2.01
N LYS A 258 11.12 -6.82 -2.26
CA LYS A 258 12.13 -7.88 -2.28
C LYS A 258 13.19 -7.64 -3.36
N ALA A 259 12.77 -7.30 -4.59
CA ALA A 259 13.69 -7.04 -5.70
C ALA A 259 14.59 -5.84 -5.40
N PHE A 260 14.03 -4.77 -4.82
CA PHE A 260 14.78 -3.60 -4.37
C PHE A 260 15.86 -4.02 -3.35
N LEU A 261 15.50 -4.62 -2.22
CA LEU A 261 16.44 -4.99 -1.17
C LEU A 261 17.50 -5.98 -1.66
N VAL A 262 17.14 -6.92 -2.54
CA VAL A 262 18.10 -7.86 -3.15
C VAL A 262 19.07 -7.13 -4.06
N SER A 263 18.61 -6.21 -4.90
CA SER A 263 19.46 -5.46 -5.83
C SER A 263 20.40 -4.48 -5.12
N ARG A 264 20.03 -4.05 -3.92
CA ARG A 264 20.80 -3.14 -3.05
C ARG A 264 21.69 -3.87 -2.06
N GLY A 265 21.49 -5.16 -1.87
CA GLY A 265 22.29 -6.00 -0.99
C GLY A 265 23.67 -6.36 -1.59
N ALA A 266 24.49 -7.04 -0.78
CA ALA A 266 25.77 -7.54 -1.24
C ALA A 266 25.59 -8.47 -2.45
N ALA A 267 26.41 -8.27 -3.47
CA ALA A 267 26.45 -9.16 -4.63
C ALA A 267 26.74 -10.60 -4.15
N ARG A 268 25.98 -11.56 -4.66
CA ARG A 268 26.35 -12.96 -4.44
C ARG A 268 27.71 -13.21 -5.08
N PRO A 269 28.61 -13.93 -4.41
CA PRO A 269 29.88 -14.32 -5.02
C PRO A 269 29.60 -14.96 -6.37
N GLY A 270 30.21 -14.43 -7.42
CA GLY A 270 30.16 -15.02 -8.76
C GLY A 270 30.70 -16.47 -8.75
N SER A 271 30.43 -17.22 -9.81
CA SER A 271 31.06 -18.54 -9.99
C SER A 271 32.57 -18.40 -9.88
N ARG A 272 33.24 -19.31 -9.16
CA ARG A 272 34.72 -19.36 -9.04
C ARG A 272 35.44 -19.38 -10.38
N HIS A 273 34.72 -19.64 -11.47
CA HIS A 273 35.25 -19.75 -12.82
C HIS A 273 34.76 -18.64 -13.77
N GLY A 274 34.00 -17.64 -13.26
CA GLY A 274 33.54 -16.49 -14.05
C GLY A 274 34.54 -15.32 -13.99
N PRO A 275 34.55 -14.42 -15.01
CA PRO A 275 35.34 -13.21 -14.95
C PRO A 275 34.95 -12.35 -13.74
N PRO A 276 35.90 -11.59 -13.16
CA PRO A 276 35.63 -10.69 -12.04
C PRO A 276 34.53 -9.68 -12.46
N VAL A 277 33.34 -9.77 -11.88
CA VAL A 277 32.32 -8.75 -12.03
C VAL A 277 32.63 -7.65 -11.05
N ALA A 278 32.75 -6.40 -11.51
CA ALA A 278 32.91 -5.23 -10.66
C ALA A 278 31.80 -5.23 -9.61
N SER A 279 32.18 -5.40 -8.34
CA SER A 279 31.22 -5.44 -7.23
C SER A 279 30.69 -4.03 -6.97
N VAL A 280 29.43 -3.79 -7.29
CA VAL A 280 28.75 -2.57 -6.84
C VAL A 280 28.57 -2.66 -5.33
N PRO A 281 29.03 -1.65 -4.55
CA PRO A 281 28.87 -1.67 -3.10
C PRO A 281 27.41 -1.83 -2.69
N ALA A 282 27.15 -2.68 -1.70
CA ALA A 282 25.83 -2.84 -1.14
C ALA A 282 25.40 -1.55 -0.45
N THR A 283 24.21 -1.05 -0.76
CA THR A 283 23.65 0.14 -0.14
C THR A 283 22.66 -0.21 0.98
N PHE A 284 22.21 -1.46 1.03
CA PHE A 284 21.40 -2.00 2.13
C PHE A 284 21.93 -3.34 2.62
N GLU A 285 21.86 -3.52 3.93
CA GLU A 285 21.89 -4.84 4.59
C GLU A 285 20.44 -5.28 4.84
N THR A 286 20.06 -6.46 4.35
CA THR A 286 18.71 -7.00 4.52
C THR A 286 18.53 -7.53 5.94
N LEU A 287 17.60 -6.95 6.71
CA LEU A 287 17.29 -7.36 8.07
C LEU A 287 16.33 -8.56 8.11
N THR A 288 15.46 -8.68 7.10
CA THR A 288 14.46 -9.75 6.99
C THR A 288 14.74 -10.65 5.79
N ARG A 289 15.37 -11.82 6.00
CA ARG A 289 15.59 -12.81 4.92
C ARG A 289 14.26 -13.36 4.36
N ARG A 290 13.28 -13.57 5.23
CA ARG A 290 11.89 -13.90 4.91
C ARG A 290 10.99 -12.77 5.38
N PRO A 291 9.84 -12.53 4.72
CA PRO A 291 8.92 -11.53 5.24
C PRO A 291 8.42 -11.92 6.62
N VAL A 292 8.26 -10.93 7.50
CA VAL A 292 7.54 -11.11 8.76
C VAL A 292 6.05 -11.01 8.47
N THR A 293 5.27 -11.93 9.00
CA THR A 293 3.82 -12.01 8.79
C THR A 293 3.09 -11.93 10.13
N PRO A 294 1.84 -11.44 10.15
CA PRO A 294 1.01 -11.42 11.35
C PRO A 294 0.83 -12.82 11.93
N ASP A 295 0.72 -12.90 13.24
CA ASP A 295 0.35 -14.14 13.91
C ASP A 295 -1.17 -14.39 13.88
N THR A 296 -1.60 -15.55 14.39
CA THR A 296 -3.01 -15.94 14.41
C THR A 296 -3.88 -15.02 15.26
N ASN A 297 -3.33 -14.45 16.34
CA ASN A 297 -4.07 -13.55 17.23
C ASN A 297 -4.31 -12.20 16.54
N GLU A 298 -3.29 -11.66 15.87
CA GLU A 298 -3.42 -10.43 15.09
C GLU A 298 -4.42 -10.60 13.96
N ILE A 299 -4.36 -11.73 13.23
CA ILE A 299 -5.32 -12.02 12.15
C ILE A 299 -6.75 -12.16 12.68
N ALA A 300 -6.93 -12.76 13.85
CA ALA A 300 -8.24 -12.89 14.48
C ALA A 300 -8.80 -11.51 14.91
N ALA A 301 -7.96 -10.64 15.45
CA ALA A 301 -8.32 -9.28 15.84
C ALA A 301 -8.50 -8.33 14.63
N ASN A 302 -7.70 -8.51 13.57
CA ASN A 302 -7.74 -7.72 12.35
C ASN A 302 -7.60 -8.62 11.10
N PRO A 303 -8.72 -9.13 10.54
CA PRO A 303 -8.68 -9.99 9.34
C PRO A 303 -8.00 -9.33 8.12
N ARG A 304 -7.92 -8.00 8.06
CA ARG A 304 -7.23 -7.26 7.00
C ARG A 304 -5.71 -7.48 7.03
N ALA A 305 -5.15 -7.84 8.19
CA ALA A 305 -3.74 -8.15 8.35
C ALA A 305 -3.30 -9.46 7.68
N ARG A 306 -4.22 -10.39 7.37
CA ARG A 306 -3.92 -11.75 6.90
C ARG A 306 -2.88 -11.83 5.77
N SER A 307 -2.88 -10.88 4.86
CA SER A 307 -1.99 -10.86 3.69
C SER A 307 -0.72 -10.02 3.90
N ALA A 308 -0.58 -9.39 5.06
CA ALA A 308 0.52 -8.47 5.33
C ALA A 308 1.88 -9.18 5.36
N LYS A 309 2.88 -8.50 4.80
CA LYS A 309 4.27 -8.96 4.73
C LYS A 309 5.20 -7.79 5.01
N LEU A 310 5.89 -7.82 6.13
CA LEU A 310 6.89 -6.81 6.46
C LEU A 310 8.26 -7.22 5.96
N ARG A 311 8.93 -6.29 5.29
CA ARG A 311 10.35 -6.38 4.95
C ARG A 311 11.12 -5.18 5.48
N ALA A 312 12.35 -5.41 5.92
CA ALA A 312 13.21 -4.36 6.46
C ALA A 312 14.65 -4.49 5.95
N GLY A 313 15.29 -3.34 5.79
CA GLY A 313 16.69 -3.20 5.45
C GLY A 313 17.34 -2.03 6.17
N GLN A 314 18.66 -2.10 6.38
CA GLN A 314 19.44 -1.04 6.98
C GLN A 314 20.39 -0.45 5.95
N ARG A 315 20.44 0.90 5.87
CA ARG A 315 21.40 1.61 5.00
C ARG A 315 22.84 1.35 5.44
N THR A 316 23.69 1.10 4.45
CA THR A 316 25.15 1.07 4.63
C THR A 316 25.73 2.49 4.47
N SER A 317 27.05 2.61 4.53
CA SER A 317 27.77 3.87 4.22
C SER A 317 27.99 4.09 2.71
N ALA A 318 27.64 3.14 1.84
CA ALA A 318 27.78 3.28 0.40
C ALA A 318 26.85 4.39 -0.14
N SER A 319 27.25 5.06 -1.22
CA SER A 319 26.45 6.10 -1.86
C SER A 319 25.09 5.54 -2.33
N ALA A 320 24.01 6.31 -2.14
CA ALA A 320 22.69 5.93 -2.61
C ALA A 320 22.66 5.78 -4.13
N ARG A 321 21.91 4.82 -4.61
CA ARG A 321 21.73 4.56 -6.05
C ARG A 321 20.46 5.24 -6.52
N THR A 322 20.42 5.60 -7.80
CA THR A 322 19.30 6.31 -8.44
C THR A 322 18.53 5.43 -9.43
N ASP A 323 19.08 4.27 -9.80
CA ASP A 323 18.42 3.33 -10.70
C ASP A 323 17.20 2.69 -10.02
N PRO A 324 16.11 2.48 -10.76
CA PRO A 324 14.93 1.81 -10.23
C PRO A 324 15.22 0.35 -9.87
N PRO A 325 14.41 -0.28 -9.00
CA PRO A 325 14.52 -1.71 -8.76
C PRO A 325 14.30 -2.50 -10.06
N PRO A 326 14.94 -3.68 -10.21
CA PRO A 326 14.77 -4.51 -11.40
C PRO A 326 13.40 -5.21 -11.36
N THR A 327 12.38 -4.52 -11.82
CA THR A 327 10.99 -4.97 -11.83
C THR A 327 10.45 -5.08 -13.26
N THR A 328 9.33 -5.78 -13.41
CA THR A 328 8.60 -5.81 -14.67
C THR A 328 7.88 -4.49 -14.88
N ARG A 329 7.92 -3.94 -16.09
CA ARG A 329 7.13 -2.75 -16.44
C ARG A 329 5.64 -3.03 -16.26
N PHE A 330 4.97 -2.16 -15.53
CA PHE A 330 3.53 -2.21 -15.31
C PHE A 330 2.78 -1.28 -16.28
N PRO A 331 1.51 -1.59 -16.62
CA PRO A 331 0.67 -0.67 -17.38
C PRO A 331 0.53 0.67 -16.68
N ALA A 332 0.65 1.77 -17.44
CA ALA A 332 0.44 3.11 -16.93
C ALA A 332 -0.90 3.69 -17.41
N LEU A 333 -1.57 4.44 -16.53
CA LEU A 333 -2.90 5.01 -16.80
C LEU A 333 -2.89 5.94 -18.01
N ALA A 334 -1.87 6.81 -18.14
CA ALA A 334 -1.72 7.72 -19.26
C ALA A 334 -1.66 6.96 -20.60
N GLU A 335 -0.85 5.90 -20.69
CA GLU A 335 -0.69 5.08 -21.90
C GLU A 335 -2.03 4.46 -22.33
N LEU A 336 -2.87 4.03 -21.37
CA LEU A 336 -4.17 3.43 -21.67
C LEU A 336 -5.22 4.42 -22.15
N LEU A 337 -5.21 5.65 -21.63
CA LEU A 337 -6.22 6.65 -21.94
C LEU A 337 -5.84 7.57 -23.10
N GLU A 338 -4.54 7.64 -23.43
CA GLU A 338 -4.01 8.35 -24.59
C GLU A 338 -4.04 7.50 -25.87
N ALA A 339 -3.97 6.18 -25.73
CA ALA A 339 -4.05 5.24 -26.85
C ALA A 339 -5.44 5.26 -27.49
N ARG A 340 -5.59 6.01 -28.57
CA ARG A 340 -6.82 6.28 -29.31
C ARG A 340 -6.67 6.39 -30.78
N PRO A 341 -7.65 6.57 -31.50
CA PRO A 341 -9.11 6.44 -31.38
C PRO A 341 -9.63 5.09 -31.81
#